data_3e4b814d81ed480f661b0b9fd4fe8460
#
_entry.id   3e4b814d81ed480f661b0b9fd4fe8460
#
_cell.length_a   1.000
_cell.length_b   1.000
_cell.length_c   1.000
_cell.angle_alpha   90.00
_cell.angle_beta   90.00
_cell.angle_gamma   90.00
#
_symmetry.space_group_name_H-M   'P 1'
#
loop_
_entity.id
_entity.type
_entity.pdbx_description
1 polymer ?
#
loop_
_entity_poly.entity_id
_entity_poly.type
_entity_poly.pdbx_seq_one_letter_code
_entity_poly.pdbx_strand_id
1 'polypeptide(L)'
;YEVLLDQPTYKVKRIIILPEQQLSLQYHNLREEHWTIVEGSGDIHVRGVDFQGKVGDRIMINKKEVHRAKANRDRLVFIEVQLGECVEEDIVRLEDQYGRVK
;
A
#
# COMPACT_ATOMS: atom_id res chain seq x y z
N TYR A 1 -8.86 4.78 -3.83
CA TYR A 1 -8.40 3.66 -4.67
C TYR A 1 -9.52 3.15 -5.58
N GLU A 2 -9.13 2.36 -6.56
CA GLU A 2 -10.06 1.71 -7.46
C GLU A 2 -9.84 0.20 -7.39
N VAL A 3 -10.90 -0.57 -7.24
CA VAL A 3 -10.83 -2.04 -7.33
C VAL A 3 -10.94 -2.40 -8.81
N LEU A 4 -9.88 -3.01 -9.35
CA LEU A 4 -9.83 -3.40 -10.76
C LEU A 4 -10.31 -4.84 -10.96
N LEU A 5 -10.05 -5.71 -9.98
CA LEU A 5 -10.41 -7.11 -10.03
C LEU A 5 -10.58 -7.61 -8.61
N ASP A 6 -11.66 -8.35 -8.35
CA ASP A 6 -11.97 -8.87 -7.02
C ASP A 6 -12.35 -10.34 -7.14
N GLN A 7 -11.45 -11.22 -6.71
CA GLN A 7 -11.63 -12.67 -6.79
C GLN A 7 -11.44 -13.29 -5.40
N PRO A 8 -11.89 -14.54 -5.17
CA PRO A 8 -11.80 -15.17 -3.85
C PRO A 8 -10.38 -15.23 -3.25
N THR A 9 -9.37 -15.42 -4.09
CA THR A 9 -7.98 -15.62 -3.62
C THR A 9 -7.04 -14.49 -3.98
N TYR A 10 -7.52 -13.48 -4.70
CA TYR A 10 -6.69 -12.32 -5.03
C TYR A 10 -7.57 -11.12 -5.37
N LYS A 11 -6.97 -9.94 -5.23
CA LYS A 11 -7.61 -8.68 -5.56
C LYS A 11 -6.58 -7.75 -6.20
N VAL A 12 -6.97 -6.99 -7.20
CA VAL A 12 -6.11 -6.00 -7.85
C VAL A 12 -6.73 -4.63 -7.67
N LYS A 13 -5.91 -3.69 -7.19
CA LYS A 13 -6.33 -2.30 -6.97
C LYS A 13 -5.36 -1.34 -7.64
N ARG A 14 -5.88 -0.21 -8.05
CA ARG A 14 -5.08 0.96 -8.37
C ARG A 14 -5.15 1.88 -7.16
N ILE A 15 -4.00 2.13 -6.55
CA ILE A 15 -3.89 3.00 -5.37
C ILE A 15 -3.38 4.36 -5.81
N ILE A 16 -4.12 5.40 -5.44
CA ILE A 16 -3.78 6.79 -5.75
C ILE A 16 -3.58 7.52 -4.43
N ILE A 17 -2.39 8.05 -4.21
CA ILE A 17 -2.07 8.86 -3.03
C ILE A 17 -1.84 10.28 -3.54
N LEU A 18 -2.65 11.21 -3.04
CA LEU A 18 -2.58 12.61 -3.45
C LEU A 18 -1.26 13.24 -2.99
N PRO A 19 -0.82 14.33 -3.63
CA PRO A 19 0.45 14.99 -3.28
C PRO A 19 0.55 15.25 -1.78
N GLU A 20 1.70 14.90 -1.21
CA GLU A 20 2.06 15.09 0.21
C GLU A 20 1.20 14.29 1.19
N GLN A 21 0.24 13.49 0.71
CA GLN A 21 -0.57 12.61 1.54
C GLN A 21 0.12 11.27 1.75
N GLN A 22 -0.34 10.51 2.75
CA GLN A 22 0.24 9.20 3.06
C GLN A 22 -0.85 8.20 3.48
N LEU A 23 -0.55 6.92 3.28
CA LEU A 23 -1.33 5.84 3.86
C LEU A 23 -1.04 5.74 5.36
N SER A 24 -1.91 5.06 6.10
CA SER A 24 -1.61 4.73 7.49
C SER A 24 -0.39 3.82 7.56
N LEU A 25 0.32 3.84 8.68
CA LEU A 25 1.32 2.82 9.00
C LEU A 25 0.53 1.59 9.45
N GLN A 26 0.66 0.50 8.70
CA GLN A 26 -0.28 -0.62 8.83
C GLN A 26 0.34 -1.96 8.49
N TYR A 27 -0.35 -3.04 8.87
CA TYR A 27 -0.04 -4.39 8.39
C TYR A 27 -1.33 -5.19 8.19
N HIS A 28 -1.21 -6.30 7.48
CA HIS A 28 -2.30 -7.24 7.22
C HIS A 28 -1.90 -8.64 7.66
N ASN A 29 -2.84 -9.39 8.22
CA ASN A 29 -2.57 -10.72 8.75
C ASN A 29 -2.80 -11.85 7.74
N LEU A 30 -3.70 -11.65 6.77
CA LEU A 30 -4.22 -12.71 5.93
C LEU A 30 -3.81 -12.60 4.47
N ARG A 31 -3.13 -11.53 4.08
CA ARG A 31 -2.73 -11.31 2.69
C ARG A 31 -1.33 -10.75 2.57
N GLU A 32 -0.69 -11.02 1.45
CA GLU A 32 0.51 -10.33 1.00
C GLU A 32 0.13 -9.34 -0.10
N GLU A 33 0.99 -8.38 -0.37
CA GLU A 33 0.76 -7.36 -1.39
C GLU A 33 1.98 -7.20 -2.28
N HIS A 34 1.73 -6.99 -3.56
CA HIS A 34 2.77 -6.70 -4.55
C HIS A 34 2.41 -5.38 -5.19
N TRP A 35 3.28 -4.41 -5.09
CA TRP A 35 3.08 -3.07 -5.64
C TRP A 35 4.01 -2.82 -6.82
N THR A 36 3.50 -2.21 -7.87
CA THR A 36 4.31 -1.68 -8.97
C THR A 36 3.95 -0.21 -9.12
N ILE A 37 4.95 0.67 -8.93
CA ILE A 37 4.74 2.11 -9.08
C ILE A 37 4.64 2.44 -10.56
N VAL A 38 3.55 3.11 -10.95
CA VAL A 38 3.29 3.45 -12.35
C VAL A 38 3.25 4.95 -12.62
N GLU A 39 3.16 5.78 -11.57
CA GLU A 39 3.14 7.23 -11.71
C GLU A 39 3.67 7.89 -10.45
N GLY A 40 4.49 8.94 -10.61
CA GLY A 40 5.00 9.71 -9.48
C GLY A 40 6.14 9.06 -8.74
N SER A 41 6.39 9.55 -7.53
CA SER A 41 7.41 9.03 -6.61
C SER A 41 6.96 9.26 -5.18
N GLY A 42 7.57 8.56 -4.26
CA GLY A 42 7.21 8.71 -2.86
C GLY A 42 8.13 8.00 -1.89
N ASP A 43 7.92 8.29 -0.60
CA ASP A 43 8.63 7.64 0.49
C ASP A 43 7.93 6.32 0.78
N ILE A 44 8.67 5.23 0.68
CA ILE A 44 8.17 3.89 0.97
C ILE A 44 8.84 3.37 2.24
N HIS A 45 8.03 2.83 3.15
CA HIS A 45 8.49 2.23 4.39
C HIS A 45 8.00 0.80 4.45
N VAL A 46 8.92 -0.16 4.49
CA VAL A 46 8.59 -1.59 4.59
C VAL A 46 9.63 -2.28 5.47
N ARG A 47 9.18 -3.05 6.44
CA ARG A 47 10.06 -3.82 7.33
C ARG A 47 11.15 -2.97 8.01
N GLY A 48 10.79 -1.74 8.39
CA GLY A 48 11.73 -0.82 9.04
C GLY A 48 12.75 -0.16 8.10
N VAL A 49 12.61 -0.35 6.80
CA VAL A 49 13.49 0.24 5.79
C VAL A 49 12.74 1.34 5.05
N ASP A 50 13.36 2.51 4.92
CA ASP A 50 12.81 3.64 4.18
C ASP A 50 13.59 3.85 2.89
N PHE A 51 12.87 4.08 1.79
CA PHE A 51 13.51 4.38 0.51
C PHE A 51 12.58 5.21 -0.37
N GLN A 52 13.16 5.85 -1.39
CA GLN A 52 12.38 6.57 -2.40
C GLN A 52 11.97 5.60 -3.50
N GLY A 53 10.65 5.44 -3.67
CA GLY A 53 10.09 4.66 -4.77
C GLY A 53 9.84 5.54 -5.99
N LYS A 54 10.05 4.99 -7.18
CA LYS A 54 9.83 5.67 -8.46
C LYS A 54 9.19 4.73 -9.46
N VAL A 55 8.75 5.26 -10.59
CA VAL A 55 8.09 4.47 -11.65
C VAL A 55 8.94 3.26 -12.03
N GLY A 56 8.29 2.10 -12.07
CA GLY A 56 8.92 0.82 -12.37
C GLY A 56 9.39 0.04 -11.16
N ASP A 57 9.48 0.67 -9.99
CA ASP A 57 9.86 -0.04 -8.76
C ASP A 57 8.75 -0.99 -8.34
N ARG A 58 9.15 -2.16 -7.86
CA ARG A 58 8.24 -3.19 -7.37
C ARG A 58 8.56 -3.45 -5.90
N ILE A 59 7.51 -3.44 -5.09
CA ILE A 59 7.63 -3.62 -3.65
C ILE A 59 6.78 -4.83 -3.26
N MET A 60 7.38 -5.79 -2.56
CA MET A 60 6.68 -6.94 -2.03
C MET A 60 6.52 -6.77 -0.53
N ILE A 61 5.29 -6.94 -0.06
CA ILE A 61 4.94 -6.81 1.36
C ILE A 61 4.33 -8.13 1.79
N ASN A 62 5.02 -8.84 2.69
CA ASN A 62 4.53 -10.11 3.19
C ASN A 62 3.48 -9.90 4.28
N LYS A 63 2.76 -10.97 4.60
CA LYS A 63 1.81 -10.95 5.73
C LYS A 63 2.50 -10.41 6.97
N LYS A 64 1.80 -9.58 7.75
CA LYS A 64 2.26 -9.00 9.02
C LYS A 64 3.41 -8.00 8.91
N GLU A 65 3.89 -7.69 7.72
CA GLU A 65 4.93 -6.68 7.55
C GLU A 65 4.34 -5.28 7.61
N VAL A 66 4.89 -4.46 8.48
CA VAL A 66 4.48 -3.07 8.66
C VAL A 66 4.95 -2.26 7.47
N HIS A 67 4.06 -1.46 6.90
CA HIS A 67 4.36 -0.69 5.70
C HIS A 67 3.57 0.62 5.62
N ARG A 68 4.09 1.53 4.83
CA ARG A 68 3.46 2.83 4.52
C ARG A 68 4.03 3.36 3.21
N ALA A 69 3.23 4.15 2.51
CA ALA A 69 3.67 4.94 1.35
C ALA A 69 3.19 6.37 1.51
N LYS A 70 4.04 7.34 1.13
CA LYS A 70 3.73 8.77 1.13
C LYS A 70 4.09 9.34 -0.24
N ALA A 71 3.17 10.07 -0.86
CA ALA A 71 3.44 10.76 -2.12
C ALA A 71 4.35 11.97 -1.89
N ASN A 72 5.23 12.24 -2.85
CA ASN A 72 6.05 13.45 -2.87
C ASN A 72 5.23 14.64 -3.39
N ARG A 73 5.80 15.47 -4.25
CA ARG A 73 5.13 16.66 -4.79
C ARG A 73 3.96 16.34 -5.69
N ASP A 74 4.08 15.22 -6.42
CA ASP A 74 3.03 14.77 -7.33
C ASP A 74 2.33 13.58 -6.71
N ARG A 75 1.14 13.26 -7.22
CA ARG A 75 0.44 12.08 -6.75
C ARG A 75 1.28 10.84 -7.03
N LEU A 76 1.18 9.86 -6.14
CA LEU A 76 1.83 8.56 -6.29
C LEU A 76 0.76 7.54 -6.65
N VAL A 77 0.98 6.81 -7.74
CA VAL A 77 0.04 5.79 -8.19
C VAL A 77 0.78 4.46 -8.31
N PHE A 78 0.22 3.42 -7.73
CA PHE A 78 0.75 2.07 -7.92
C PHE A 78 -0.38 1.06 -8.07
N ILE A 79 -0.06 -0.02 -8.78
CA ILE A 79 -0.96 -1.16 -8.94
C ILE A 79 -0.61 -2.14 -7.83
N GLU A 80 -1.61 -2.54 -7.07
CA GLU A 80 -1.47 -3.43 -5.94
C GLU A 80 -2.17 -4.75 -6.25
N VAL A 81 -1.42 -5.85 -6.16
CA VAL A 81 -1.98 -7.19 -6.23
C VAL A 81 -1.97 -7.76 -4.82
N GLN A 82 -3.14 -8.10 -4.30
CA GLN A 82 -3.30 -8.74 -3.00
C GLN A 82 -3.49 -10.23 -3.22
N LEU A 83 -2.74 -11.05 -2.50
CA LEU A 83 -2.81 -12.51 -2.59
C LEU A 83 -3.15 -13.08 -1.20
N GLY A 84 -4.17 -13.94 -1.14
CA GLY A 84 -4.64 -14.56 0.09
C GLY A 84 -6.08 -14.20 0.37
N GLU A 85 -6.46 -14.12 1.64
CA GLU A 85 -7.80 -13.66 2.02
C GLU A 85 -7.83 -12.12 1.97
N CYS A 86 -8.48 -11.60 0.95
CA CYS A 86 -8.46 -10.15 0.65
C CYS A 86 -9.72 -9.48 1.20
N VAL A 87 -9.88 -9.48 2.52
CA VAL A 87 -10.98 -8.81 3.20
C VAL A 87 -10.54 -7.44 3.71
N GLU A 88 -11.39 -6.44 3.55
CA GLU A 88 -11.05 -5.06 3.91
C GLU A 88 -10.82 -4.88 5.42
N GLU A 89 -11.46 -5.68 6.25
CA GLU A 89 -11.32 -5.64 7.69
C GLU A 89 -9.95 -6.11 8.18
N ASP A 90 -9.20 -6.83 7.33
CA ASP A 90 -7.85 -7.31 7.64
C ASP A 90 -6.83 -6.18 7.52
N ILE A 91 -6.95 -5.20 8.38
CA ILE A 91 -6.00 -4.10 8.46
C ILE A 91 -5.81 -3.69 9.91
N VAL A 92 -4.55 -3.60 10.35
CA VAL A 92 -4.19 -3.04 11.65
C VAL A 92 -3.41 -1.76 11.40
N ARG A 93 -4.00 -0.63 11.79
CA ARG A 93 -3.39 0.69 11.63
C ARG A 93 -2.65 1.08 12.89
N LEU A 94 -1.35 1.33 12.76
CA LEU A 94 -0.49 1.74 13.88
C LEU A 94 -0.39 3.25 13.98
N GLU A 95 -0.41 3.94 12.83
CA GLU A 95 -0.42 5.39 12.72
C GLU A 95 -1.31 5.77 11.55
N ASP A 96 -2.15 6.77 11.73
CA ASP A 96 -3.05 7.21 10.67
C ASP A 96 -3.36 8.70 10.82
N GLN A 97 -3.02 9.50 9.81
CA GLN A 97 -3.31 10.94 9.80
C GLN A 97 -4.82 11.24 9.82
N TYR A 98 -5.66 10.24 9.54
CA TYR A 98 -7.12 10.36 9.53
C TYR A 98 -7.76 9.84 10.84
N GLY A 99 -6.96 9.46 11.84
CA GLY A 99 -7.46 9.05 13.15
C GLY A 99 -8.11 7.68 13.23
N ARG A 100 -7.78 6.76 12.32
CA ARG A 100 -8.38 5.42 12.25
C ARG A 100 -7.57 4.34 12.96
N VAL A 101 -6.75 4.71 13.91
CA VAL A 101 -5.92 3.74 14.66
C VAL A 101 -6.84 2.82 15.47
N LYS A 102 -6.54 1.53 15.42
CA LYS A 102 -7.26 0.49 16.16
C LYS A 102 -6.43 -0.03 17.32
#